data_5c2c8417644bef7389a9393424d221e3
#
_entry.id   5c2c8417644bef7389a9393424d221e3
#
_cell.length_a   1.000
_cell.length_b   1.000
_cell.length_c   1.000
_cell.angle_alpha   90.00
_cell.angle_beta   90.00
_cell.angle_gamma   90.00
#
_symmetry.space_group_name_H-M   'P 1'
#
loop_
_entity.id
_entity.type
_entity.pdbx_description
1 polymer ?
#
loop_
_entity_poly.entity_id
_entity_poly.type
_entity_poly.pdbx_seq_one_letter_code
_entity_poly.pdbx_strand_id
1 'polypeptide(L)'
;MGEYASTLCRLVDEARGLGLLDGQRSAYVGGGTPTMLGSDTLSRVLDSCGPGLGELSFEANPESLTDAVLAGAREHGATRVSIGVQSFCDRELKALGRVHTSEEARERVRAAVRSGLDVSLDLMCGVPYQTPTSWRASLETAVSLGVGHVSCYPLMIEPGTPMERMCEEGSLPWPSDDTEAADMEAALDVLGAAGLSRYEVASYARPGMRCKHNIAYWTGVEYLGLGTAASSMLGRESYELLRSAVPSLSAPSADTRRLRLTVASTTDEAISARALADLRFDVEQLSEREAMAEDLMLAARMTDGLPPELLERSRNVIGAARVDACLERLVSRNLLGGRADGSLVPTHDGWLLGNELYGALWDLSSDE
;
A
#
# COMPACT_ATOMS: atom_id res chain seq x y z
N MET A 1 2.15 -22.88 8.99
CA MET A 1 1.41 -22.09 7.99
C MET A 1 -0.08 -22.43 7.98
N GLY A 2 -0.50 -23.70 7.88
CA GLY A 2 -1.92 -24.05 7.87
C GLY A 2 -2.68 -23.67 9.14
N GLU A 3 -2.08 -23.79 10.31
CA GLU A 3 -2.68 -23.38 11.59
C GLU A 3 -2.87 -21.86 11.65
N TYR A 4 -1.87 -21.10 11.20
CA TYR A 4 -1.97 -19.63 11.11
C TYR A 4 -3.11 -19.19 10.21
N ALA A 5 -3.23 -19.77 9.01
CA ALA A 5 -4.34 -19.48 8.11
C ALA A 5 -5.71 -19.84 8.73
N SER A 6 -5.79 -20.96 9.45
CA SER A 6 -7.03 -21.34 10.16
C SER A 6 -7.39 -20.37 11.26
N THR A 7 -6.40 -19.83 11.96
CA THR A 7 -6.62 -18.77 12.94
C THR A 7 -7.09 -17.49 12.28
N LEU A 8 -6.43 -17.04 11.19
CA LEU A 8 -6.87 -15.85 10.46
C LEU A 8 -8.33 -15.95 10.01
N CYS A 9 -8.73 -17.08 9.40
CA CYS A 9 -10.12 -17.29 8.98
C CYS A 9 -11.09 -17.14 10.17
N ARG A 10 -10.77 -17.72 11.32
CA ARG A 10 -11.60 -17.62 12.52
C ARG A 10 -11.70 -16.17 13.04
N LEU A 11 -10.59 -15.43 13.05
CA LEU A 11 -10.58 -14.02 13.46
C LEU A 11 -11.39 -13.14 12.51
N VAL A 12 -11.32 -13.40 11.20
CA VAL A 12 -12.15 -12.74 10.18
C VAL A 12 -13.64 -13.02 10.41
N ASP A 13 -13.99 -14.26 10.71
CA ASP A 13 -15.39 -14.64 10.99
C ASP A 13 -15.91 -13.97 12.27
N GLU A 14 -15.08 -13.86 13.32
CA GLU A 14 -15.43 -13.14 14.55
C GLU A 14 -15.60 -11.64 14.27
N ALA A 15 -14.67 -11.02 13.54
CA ALA A 15 -14.77 -9.61 13.16
C ALA A 15 -16.04 -9.32 12.34
N ARG A 16 -16.42 -10.24 11.44
CA ARG A 16 -17.69 -10.16 10.71
C ARG A 16 -18.89 -10.28 11.62
N GLY A 17 -18.87 -11.21 12.58
CA GLY A 17 -19.92 -11.38 13.58
C GLY A 17 -20.14 -10.15 14.45
N LEU A 18 -19.10 -9.33 14.65
CA LEU A 18 -19.17 -8.05 15.37
C LEU A 18 -19.65 -6.87 14.51
N GLY A 19 -19.84 -7.04 13.20
CA GLY A 19 -20.18 -5.96 12.26
C GLY A 19 -18.99 -5.12 11.81
N LEU A 20 -17.75 -5.47 12.17
CA LEU A 20 -16.54 -4.73 11.80
C LEU A 20 -16.25 -4.76 10.29
N LEU A 21 -16.84 -5.70 9.55
CA LEU A 21 -16.68 -5.84 8.11
C LEU A 21 -17.94 -5.39 7.34
N ASP A 22 -18.90 -4.76 8.01
CA ASP A 22 -20.12 -4.27 7.37
C ASP A 22 -19.77 -3.15 6.36
N GLY A 23 -20.30 -3.28 5.13
CA GLY A 23 -19.97 -2.35 4.04
C GLY A 23 -18.57 -2.50 3.44
N GLN A 24 -17.83 -3.55 3.79
CA GLN A 24 -16.52 -3.88 3.19
C GLN A 24 -16.61 -3.90 1.66
N ARG A 25 -15.71 -3.19 0.99
CA ARG A 25 -15.66 -3.09 -0.48
C ARG A 25 -14.44 -3.76 -1.10
N SER A 26 -13.38 -3.90 -0.33
CA SER A 26 -12.16 -4.58 -0.76
C SER A 26 -11.54 -5.39 0.38
N ALA A 27 -10.78 -6.41 0.01
CA ALA A 27 -9.88 -7.11 0.91
C ALA A 27 -8.52 -7.29 0.23
N TYR A 28 -7.47 -7.29 1.03
CA TYR A 28 -6.11 -7.45 0.57
C TYR A 28 -5.39 -8.48 1.43
N VAL A 29 -4.97 -9.56 0.82
CA VAL A 29 -4.20 -10.62 1.48
C VAL A 29 -2.73 -10.40 1.16
N GLY A 30 -2.01 -9.82 2.11
CA GLY A 30 -0.60 -9.42 1.97
C GLY A 30 0.21 -9.73 3.21
N GLY A 31 1.44 -9.18 3.23
CA GLY A 31 2.38 -9.37 4.33
C GLY A 31 3.17 -10.67 4.24
N GLY A 32 4.45 -10.56 3.96
CA GLY A 32 5.27 -11.70 3.57
C GLY A 32 4.94 -12.17 2.15
N THR A 33 4.63 -13.43 1.96
CA THR A 33 4.28 -13.97 0.64
C THR A 33 3.10 -14.94 0.76
N PRO A 34 1.86 -14.48 0.60
CA PRO A 34 0.65 -15.31 0.78
C PRO A 34 0.64 -16.59 -0.07
N THR A 35 1.23 -16.56 -1.26
CA THR A 35 1.32 -17.72 -2.17
C THR A 35 2.19 -18.87 -1.62
N MET A 36 3.02 -18.60 -0.61
CA MET A 36 3.75 -19.65 0.12
C MET A 36 2.83 -20.55 0.96
N LEU A 37 1.58 -20.13 1.20
CA LEU A 37 0.56 -20.97 1.85
C LEU A 37 0.15 -22.17 0.98
N GLY A 38 0.42 -22.11 -0.32
CA GLY A 38 -0.08 -23.06 -1.31
C GLY A 38 -1.55 -22.80 -1.69
N SER A 39 -2.01 -23.43 -2.78
CA SER A 39 -3.33 -23.17 -3.37
C SER A 39 -4.47 -23.33 -2.37
N ASP A 40 -4.59 -24.51 -1.74
CA ASP A 40 -5.73 -24.85 -0.89
C ASP A 40 -5.84 -23.95 0.35
N THR A 41 -4.69 -23.62 0.96
CA THR A 41 -4.69 -22.81 2.17
C THR A 41 -4.96 -21.33 1.83
N LEU A 42 -4.38 -20.82 0.75
CA LEU A 42 -4.66 -19.47 0.28
C LEU A 42 -6.14 -19.32 -0.11
N SER A 43 -6.70 -20.29 -0.83
CA SER A 43 -8.11 -20.30 -1.20
C SER A 43 -9.05 -20.17 0.01
N ARG A 44 -8.75 -20.88 1.11
CA ARG A 44 -9.53 -20.75 2.36
C ARG A 44 -9.45 -19.35 2.96
N VAL A 45 -8.28 -18.72 2.90
CA VAL A 45 -8.12 -17.33 3.39
C VAL A 45 -8.91 -16.36 2.50
N LEU A 46 -8.87 -16.54 1.17
CA LEU A 46 -9.65 -15.72 0.24
C LEU A 46 -11.15 -15.88 0.46
N ASP A 47 -11.65 -17.11 0.65
CA ASP A 47 -13.05 -17.37 1.00
C ASP A 47 -13.47 -16.65 2.28
N SER A 48 -12.60 -16.62 3.30
CA SER A 48 -12.91 -15.96 4.57
C SER A 48 -13.09 -14.44 4.43
N CYS A 49 -12.52 -13.81 3.39
CA CYS A 49 -12.74 -12.40 3.12
C CYS A 49 -14.21 -12.08 2.76
N GLY A 50 -14.97 -13.08 2.30
CA GLY A 50 -16.40 -12.96 2.01
C GLY A 50 -16.72 -12.63 0.55
N PRO A 51 -17.96 -12.87 0.14
CA PRO A 51 -18.40 -12.66 -1.24
C PRO A 51 -18.74 -11.19 -1.54
N GLY A 52 -18.78 -10.85 -2.85
CA GLY A 52 -19.34 -9.57 -3.32
C GLY A 52 -18.40 -8.39 -3.18
N LEU A 53 -17.12 -8.61 -2.92
CA LEU A 53 -16.12 -7.56 -2.86
C LEU A 53 -15.90 -6.95 -4.25
N GLY A 54 -15.78 -5.63 -4.29
CA GLY A 54 -15.42 -4.89 -5.49
C GLY A 54 -13.96 -5.12 -5.92
N GLU A 55 -13.10 -5.55 -4.98
CA GLU A 55 -11.72 -5.98 -5.21
C GLU A 55 -11.28 -6.94 -4.09
N LEU A 56 -10.79 -8.12 -4.47
CA LEU A 56 -10.10 -9.06 -3.59
C LEU A 56 -8.73 -9.30 -4.17
N SER A 57 -7.72 -8.76 -3.52
CA SER A 57 -6.33 -8.76 -3.97
C SER A 57 -5.48 -9.70 -3.11
N PHE A 58 -4.46 -10.29 -3.71
CA PHE A 58 -3.42 -11.01 -2.97
C PHE A 58 -2.03 -10.73 -3.54
N GLU A 59 -1.02 -10.80 -2.68
CA GLU A 59 0.39 -10.66 -3.06
C GLU A 59 0.99 -11.99 -3.46
N ALA A 60 1.95 -11.92 -4.38
CA ALA A 60 2.69 -13.07 -4.87
C ALA A 60 4.14 -12.69 -5.20
N ASN A 61 5.04 -13.66 -5.05
CA ASN A 61 6.34 -13.60 -5.71
C ASN A 61 6.36 -14.60 -6.89
N PRO A 62 7.15 -14.33 -7.95
CA PRO A 62 7.20 -15.23 -9.12
C PRO A 62 7.44 -16.70 -8.76
N GLU A 63 8.38 -16.97 -7.86
CA GLU A 63 8.78 -18.34 -7.46
C GLU A 63 7.67 -19.16 -6.78
N SER A 64 6.69 -18.50 -6.16
CA SER A 64 5.59 -19.15 -5.44
C SER A 64 4.24 -19.07 -6.18
N LEU A 65 4.15 -18.31 -7.27
CA LEU A 65 2.93 -18.12 -8.06
C LEU A 65 2.75 -19.24 -9.09
N THR A 66 2.26 -20.40 -8.65
CA THR A 66 2.00 -21.54 -9.52
C THR A 66 0.67 -21.42 -10.26
N ASP A 67 0.48 -22.25 -11.32
CA ASP A 67 -0.81 -22.31 -12.03
C ASP A 67 -1.95 -22.76 -11.12
N ALA A 68 -1.67 -23.65 -10.17
CA ALA A 68 -2.64 -24.10 -9.17
C ALA A 68 -3.07 -22.95 -8.23
N VAL A 69 -2.12 -22.10 -7.82
CA VAL A 69 -2.41 -20.90 -7.01
C VAL A 69 -3.28 -19.92 -7.79
N LEU A 70 -2.95 -19.64 -9.05
CA LEU A 70 -3.74 -18.73 -9.90
C LEU A 70 -5.17 -19.26 -10.11
N ALA A 71 -5.32 -20.55 -10.42
CA ALA A 71 -6.63 -21.18 -10.62
C ALA A 71 -7.46 -21.16 -9.33
N GLY A 72 -6.88 -21.60 -8.20
CA GLY A 72 -7.55 -21.61 -6.90
C GLY A 72 -7.95 -20.21 -6.45
N ALA A 73 -7.03 -19.23 -6.54
CA ALA A 73 -7.34 -17.86 -6.16
C ALA A 73 -8.52 -17.28 -6.95
N ARG A 74 -8.56 -17.50 -8.27
CA ARG A 74 -9.66 -17.04 -9.11
C ARG A 74 -10.97 -17.74 -8.79
N GLU A 75 -10.97 -19.06 -8.57
CA GLU A 75 -12.16 -19.83 -8.20
C GLU A 75 -12.75 -19.34 -6.87
N HIS A 76 -11.88 -18.91 -5.94
CA HIS A 76 -12.25 -18.41 -4.62
C HIS A 76 -12.37 -16.87 -4.55
N GLY A 77 -12.68 -16.24 -5.68
CA GLY A 77 -13.14 -14.85 -5.75
C GLY A 77 -12.06 -13.79 -5.83
N ALA A 78 -10.76 -14.15 -5.88
CA ALA A 78 -9.73 -13.15 -6.13
C ALA A 78 -9.96 -12.44 -7.47
N THR A 79 -9.82 -11.14 -7.46
CA THR A 79 -9.97 -10.28 -8.66
C THR A 79 -8.64 -9.75 -9.14
N ARG A 80 -7.65 -9.62 -8.23
CA ARG A 80 -6.34 -9.02 -8.53
C ARG A 80 -5.21 -9.81 -7.88
N VAL A 81 -4.07 -9.87 -8.56
CA VAL A 81 -2.78 -10.32 -8.00
C VAL A 81 -1.74 -9.21 -8.15
N SER A 82 -1.01 -8.89 -7.06
CA SER A 82 0.19 -8.05 -7.10
C SER A 82 1.42 -8.93 -7.07
N ILE A 83 2.28 -8.80 -8.09
CA ILE A 83 3.45 -9.66 -8.27
C ILE A 83 4.71 -8.86 -8.02
N GLY A 84 5.44 -9.20 -6.96
CA GLY A 84 6.72 -8.60 -6.58
C GLY A 84 7.85 -9.02 -7.51
N VAL A 85 7.85 -8.51 -8.74
CA VAL A 85 8.89 -8.79 -9.74
C VAL A 85 10.18 -8.04 -9.43
N GLN A 86 10.06 -6.80 -9.03
CA GLN A 86 11.11 -5.84 -8.66
C GLN A 86 12.02 -5.41 -9.83
N SER A 87 12.50 -6.32 -10.64
CA SER A 87 13.32 -6.05 -11.84
C SER A 87 13.18 -7.20 -12.86
N PHE A 88 13.45 -6.89 -14.12
CA PHE A 88 13.64 -7.90 -15.18
C PHE A 88 15.12 -8.04 -15.59
N CYS A 89 16.05 -7.72 -14.68
CA CYS A 89 17.49 -7.91 -14.82
C CYS A 89 18.01 -8.84 -13.72
N ASP A 90 18.56 -10.00 -14.06
CA ASP A 90 19.01 -11.02 -13.10
C ASP A 90 20.09 -10.50 -12.13
N ARG A 91 20.94 -9.57 -12.59
CA ARG A 91 21.96 -8.96 -11.75
C ARG A 91 21.35 -8.10 -10.63
N GLU A 92 20.30 -7.36 -10.94
CA GLU A 92 19.54 -6.53 -10.00
C GLU A 92 18.73 -7.40 -9.04
N LEU A 93 18.05 -8.43 -9.54
CA LEU A 93 17.33 -9.41 -8.72
C LEU A 93 18.26 -10.08 -7.70
N LYS A 94 19.46 -10.48 -8.13
CA LYS A 94 20.46 -11.05 -7.24
C LYS A 94 20.91 -10.06 -6.16
N ALA A 95 21.09 -8.79 -6.50
CA ALA A 95 21.44 -7.75 -5.53
C ALA A 95 20.35 -7.52 -4.48
N LEU A 96 19.07 -7.65 -4.88
CA LEU A 96 17.91 -7.60 -4.00
C LEU A 96 17.68 -8.91 -3.20
N GLY A 97 18.53 -9.92 -3.37
CA GLY A 97 18.36 -11.23 -2.71
C GLY A 97 17.16 -12.03 -3.23
N ARG A 98 16.66 -11.72 -4.44
CA ARG A 98 15.57 -12.47 -5.06
C ARG A 98 16.04 -13.83 -5.55
N VAL A 99 15.20 -14.85 -5.41
CA VAL A 99 15.52 -16.22 -5.80
C VAL A 99 15.03 -16.56 -7.21
N HIS A 100 14.07 -15.81 -7.74
CA HIS A 100 13.57 -15.99 -9.10
C HIS A 100 14.46 -15.27 -10.13
N THR A 101 14.41 -15.73 -11.34
CA THR A 101 15.06 -15.12 -12.51
C THR A 101 14.09 -14.20 -13.28
N SER A 102 14.64 -13.36 -14.13
CA SER A 102 13.85 -12.49 -15.02
C SER A 102 12.95 -13.30 -15.98
N GLU A 103 13.39 -14.47 -16.43
CA GLU A 103 12.57 -15.32 -17.30
C GLU A 103 11.43 -16.00 -16.54
N GLU A 104 11.68 -16.51 -15.33
CA GLU A 104 10.62 -17.03 -14.45
C GLU A 104 9.58 -15.95 -14.15
N ALA A 105 10.01 -14.72 -13.85
CA ALA A 105 9.10 -13.60 -13.65
C ALA A 105 8.22 -13.35 -14.88
N ARG A 106 8.81 -13.32 -16.11
CA ARG A 106 8.06 -13.17 -17.37
C ARG A 106 7.03 -14.29 -17.56
N GLU A 107 7.41 -15.53 -17.31
CA GLU A 107 6.51 -16.68 -17.41
C GLU A 107 5.33 -16.58 -16.44
N ARG A 108 5.60 -16.25 -15.18
CA ARG A 108 4.55 -16.16 -14.15
C ARG A 108 3.60 -15.00 -14.39
N VAL A 109 4.11 -13.85 -14.83
CA VAL A 109 3.28 -12.70 -15.22
C VAL A 109 2.39 -13.06 -16.41
N ARG A 110 2.94 -13.71 -17.46
CA ARG A 110 2.12 -14.18 -18.59
C ARG A 110 1.02 -15.18 -18.14
N ALA A 111 1.34 -16.08 -17.22
CA ALA A 111 0.36 -17.01 -16.67
C ALA A 111 -0.74 -16.27 -15.89
N ALA A 112 -0.38 -15.29 -15.05
CA ALA A 112 -1.32 -14.45 -14.33
C ALA A 112 -2.26 -13.66 -15.27
N VAL A 113 -1.71 -13.02 -16.31
CA VAL A 113 -2.53 -12.32 -17.31
C VAL A 113 -3.51 -13.27 -18.01
N ARG A 114 -3.04 -14.47 -18.40
CA ARG A 114 -3.93 -15.49 -19.02
C ARG A 114 -4.99 -16.03 -18.07
N SER A 115 -4.77 -15.99 -16.75
CA SER A 115 -5.76 -16.46 -15.78
C SER A 115 -7.01 -15.58 -15.72
N GLY A 116 -6.92 -14.34 -16.24
CA GLY A 116 -8.01 -13.35 -16.24
C GLY A 116 -8.14 -12.60 -14.93
N LEU A 117 -7.14 -12.66 -14.05
CA LEU A 117 -7.00 -11.75 -12.92
C LEU A 117 -6.48 -10.38 -13.39
N ASP A 118 -6.85 -9.32 -12.71
CA ASP A 118 -6.18 -8.03 -12.83
C ASP A 118 -4.75 -8.20 -12.31
N VAL A 119 -3.74 -7.86 -13.12
CA VAL A 119 -2.34 -8.04 -12.73
C VAL A 119 -1.72 -6.69 -12.41
N SER A 120 -1.20 -6.57 -11.19
CA SER A 120 -0.29 -5.52 -10.75
C SER A 120 1.14 -6.05 -10.75
N LEU A 121 2.09 -5.26 -11.22
CA LEU A 121 3.52 -5.54 -11.05
C LEU A 121 4.15 -4.51 -10.13
N ASP A 122 5.01 -4.97 -9.26
CA ASP A 122 5.84 -4.11 -8.44
C ASP A 122 7.26 -4.11 -9.01
N LEU A 123 7.77 -2.93 -9.36
CA LEU A 123 9.12 -2.67 -9.87
C LEU A 123 9.83 -1.67 -8.95
N MET A 124 11.13 -1.87 -8.75
CA MET A 124 11.97 -1.01 -7.91
C MET A 124 12.99 -0.25 -8.75
N CYS A 125 13.10 1.06 -8.54
CA CYS A 125 14.18 1.89 -9.04
C CYS A 125 15.23 2.17 -7.96
N GLY A 126 16.40 2.68 -8.36
CA GLY A 126 17.52 2.89 -7.44
C GLY A 126 18.18 1.61 -6.93
N VAL A 127 17.93 0.48 -7.58
CA VAL A 127 18.47 -0.83 -7.18
C VAL A 127 19.97 -0.90 -7.48
N PRO A 128 20.81 -1.52 -6.60
CA PRO A 128 22.23 -1.70 -6.90
C PRO A 128 22.47 -2.34 -8.26
N TYR A 129 23.42 -1.78 -9.00
CA TYR A 129 23.78 -2.14 -10.39
C TYR A 129 22.72 -1.80 -11.46
N GLN A 130 21.61 -1.21 -11.10
CA GLN A 130 20.65 -0.71 -12.08
C GLN A 130 21.27 0.42 -12.90
N THR A 131 20.90 0.46 -14.17
CA THR A 131 21.30 1.49 -15.12
C THR A 131 20.04 2.07 -15.77
N PRO A 132 20.08 3.31 -16.32
CA PRO A 132 18.94 3.85 -17.06
C PRO A 132 18.44 2.92 -18.17
N THR A 133 19.36 2.16 -18.79
CA THR A 133 19.02 1.19 -19.84
C THR A 133 18.30 -0.03 -19.29
N SER A 134 18.77 -0.63 -18.18
CA SER A 134 18.13 -1.81 -17.58
C SER A 134 16.80 -1.45 -16.92
N TRP A 135 16.69 -0.27 -16.33
CA TRP A 135 15.42 0.24 -15.80
C TRP A 135 14.39 0.41 -16.91
N ARG A 136 14.72 1.13 -17.97
CA ARG A 136 13.85 1.29 -19.14
C ARG A 136 13.44 -0.06 -19.72
N ALA A 137 14.38 -1.01 -19.88
CA ALA A 137 14.08 -2.35 -20.36
C ALA A 137 13.10 -3.11 -19.43
N SER A 138 13.19 -2.92 -18.13
CA SER A 138 12.25 -3.50 -17.15
C SER A 138 10.84 -2.91 -17.32
N LEU A 139 10.71 -1.59 -17.48
CA LEU A 139 9.44 -0.92 -17.74
C LEU A 139 8.81 -1.37 -19.07
N GLU A 140 9.58 -1.39 -20.14
CA GLU A 140 9.14 -1.85 -21.48
C GLU A 140 8.72 -3.32 -21.46
N THR A 141 9.41 -4.15 -20.66
CA THR A 141 9.03 -5.54 -20.44
C THR A 141 7.66 -5.63 -19.75
N ALA A 142 7.43 -4.90 -18.67
CA ALA A 142 6.14 -4.85 -18.00
C ALA A 142 5.01 -4.46 -18.96
N VAL A 143 5.23 -3.42 -19.78
CA VAL A 143 4.28 -3.00 -20.83
C VAL A 143 4.00 -4.13 -21.82
N SER A 144 5.06 -4.81 -22.33
CA SER A 144 4.95 -5.88 -23.32
C SER A 144 4.20 -7.11 -22.81
N LEU A 145 4.20 -7.34 -21.51
CA LEU A 145 3.48 -8.42 -20.84
C LEU A 145 1.97 -8.15 -20.73
N GLY A 146 1.52 -6.93 -21.05
CA GLY A 146 0.09 -6.59 -21.12
C GLY A 146 -0.57 -6.38 -19.77
N VAL A 147 0.19 -6.08 -18.71
CA VAL A 147 -0.35 -5.81 -17.38
C VAL A 147 -1.18 -4.53 -17.36
N GLY A 148 -2.17 -4.48 -16.48
CA GLY A 148 -3.06 -3.32 -16.33
C GLY A 148 -2.60 -2.30 -15.30
N HIS A 149 -1.64 -2.68 -14.43
CA HIS A 149 -1.18 -1.86 -13.32
C HIS A 149 0.31 -2.12 -13.05
N VAL A 150 1.06 -1.07 -12.75
CA VAL A 150 2.47 -1.14 -12.34
C VAL A 150 2.69 -0.19 -11.18
N SER A 151 3.30 -0.67 -10.10
CA SER A 151 3.84 0.18 -9.03
C SER A 151 5.35 0.31 -9.23
N CYS A 152 5.84 1.55 -9.26
CA CYS A 152 7.26 1.86 -9.34
C CYS A 152 7.64 2.67 -8.10
N TYR A 153 8.52 2.15 -7.28
CA TYR A 153 8.99 2.84 -6.08
C TYR A 153 10.50 2.72 -5.90
N PRO A 154 11.15 3.76 -5.32
CA PRO A 154 12.57 3.72 -5.06
C PRO A 154 12.91 2.66 -3.99
N LEU A 155 14.10 2.12 -4.08
CA LEU A 155 14.64 1.22 -3.05
C LEU A 155 14.88 2.00 -1.76
N MET A 156 14.16 1.66 -0.71
CA MET A 156 14.42 2.16 0.64
C MET A 156 15.25 1.13 1.41
N ILE A 157 16.37 1.59 1.97
CA ILE A 157 17.23 0.73 2.81
C ILE A 157 16.79 0.88 4.25
N GLU A 158 16.20 -0.20 4.77
CA GLU A 158 15.71 -0.23 6.14
C GLU A 158 16.84 -0.47 7.14
N PRO A 159 16.86 0.23 8.29
CA PRO A 159 17.84 0.03 9.35
C PRO A 159 17.89 -1.41 9.86
N GLY A 160 19.08 -1.91 10.16
CA GLY A 160 19.32 -3.26 10.69
C GLY A 160 19.32 -4.37 9.64
N THR A 161 19.07 -4.04 8.35
CA THR A 161 19.04 -5.04 7.26
C THR A 161 20.46 -5.46 6.81
N PRO A 162 20.60 -6.66 6.20
CA PRO A 162 21.85 -7.03 5.54
C PRO A 162 22.28 -6.04 4.45
N MET A 163 21.32 -5.42 3.74
CA MET A 163 21.62 -4.47 2.68
C MET A 163 22.20 -3.16 3.23
N GLU A 164 21.69 -2.64 4.34
CA GLU A 164 22.30 -1.50 5.03
C GLU A 164 23.77 -1.76 5.36
N ARG A 165 24.07 -2.92 5.99
CA ARG A 165 25.46 -3.31 6.30
C ARG A 165 26.34 -3.38 5.05
N MET A 166 25.82 -3.91 3.95
CA MET A 166 26.57 -3.98 2.68
C MET A 166 26.86 -2.58 2.10
N CYS A 167 25.95 -1.64 2.28
CA CYS A 167 26.17 -0.24 1.89
C CYS A 167 27.17 0.45 2.83
N GLU A 168 27.07 0.25 4.14
CA GLU A 168 28.01 0.79 5.13
C GLU A 168 29.45 0.26 4.92
N GLU A 169 29.58 -1.02 4.57
CA GLU A 169 30.87 -1.67 4.27
C GLU A 169 31.40 -1.29 2.86
N GLY A 170 30.63 -0.56 2.06
CA GLY A 170 31.00 -0.15 0.70
C GLY A 170 30.97 -1.27 -0.34
N SER A 171 30.35 -2.41 -0.02
CA SER A 171 30.17 -3.51 -0.98
C SER A 171 28.99 -3.32 -1.92
N LEU A 172 28.02 -2.46 -1.54
CA LEU A 172 26.96 -1.95 -2.38
C LEU A 172 26.94 -0.41 -2.35
N PRO A 173 26.58 0.26 -3.45
CA PRO A 173 26.37 1.70 -3.44
C PRO A 173 25.06 2.03 -2.68
N TRP A 174 25.07 3.17 -1.98
CA TRP A 174 23.82 3.77 -1.49
C TRP A 174 22.96 4.25 -2.67
N PRO A 175 21.62 4.15 -2.57
CA PRO A 175 20.73 4.84 -3.51
C PRO A 175 21.05 6.33 -3.62
N SER A 176 20.80 6.91 -4.79
CA SER A 176 21.03 8.33 -5.06
C SER A 176 19.71 9.01 -5.41
N ASP A 177 19.34 10.05 -4.68
CA ASP A 177 18.10 10.81 -4.90
C ASP A 177 17.98 11.30 -6.35
N ASP A 178 19.08 11.79 -6.96
CA ASP A 178 19.09 12.25 -8.36
C ASP A 178 18.83 11.09 -9.35
N THR A 179 19.37 9.90 -9.05
CA THR A 179 19.14 8.71 -9.88
C THR A 179 17.70 8.22 -9.72
N GLU A 180 17.19 8.20 -8.50
CA GLU A 180 15.82 7.80 -8.23
C GLU A 180 14.81 8.74 -8.89
N ALA A 181 15.03 10.05 -8.81
CA ALA A 181 14.20 11.04 -9.50
C ALA A 181 14.19 10.81 -11.01
N ALA A 182 15.38 10.61 -11.63
CA ALA A 182 15.47 10.35 -13.06
C ALA A 182 14.80 9.01 -13.46
N ASP A 183 14.89 7.99 -12.62
CA ASP A 183 14.24 6.69 -12.85
C ASP A 183 12.71 6.80 -12.71
N MET A 184 12.21 7.59 -11.75
CA MET A 184 10.78 7.87 -11.59
C MET A 184 10.23 8.65 -12.80
N GLU A 185 10.98 9.64 -13.32
CA GLU A 185 10.64 10.34 -14.58
C GLU A 185 10.59 9.39 -15.77
N ALA A 186 11.58 8.50 -15.90
CA ALA A 186 11.60 7.50 -16.96
C ALA A 186 10.37 6.56 -16.87
N ALA A 187 9.94 6.20 -15.64
CA ALA A 187 8.72 5.40 -15.45
C ALA A 187 7.47 6.18 -15.89
N LEU A 188 7.37 7.46 -15.54
CA LEU A 188 6.27 8.33 -15.97
C LEU A 188 6.16 8.39 -17.50
N ASP A 189 7.29 8.55 -18.18
CA ASP A 189 7.36 8.65 -19.64
C ASP A 189 7.01 7.33 -20.33
N VAL A 190 7.66 6.22 -19.93
CA VAL A 190 7.49 4.91 -20.59
C VAL A 190 6.10 4.35 -20.35
N LEU A 191 5.63 4.36 -19.12
CA LEU A 191 4.31 3.83 -18.76
C LEU A 191 3.20 4.73 -19.31
N GLY A 192 3.37 6.06 -19.24
CA GLY A 192 2.43 7.03 -19.80
C GLY A 192 2.26 6.87 -21.32
N ALA A 193 3.36 6.71 -22.06
CA ALA A 193 3.33 6.46 -23.51
C ALA A 193 2.61 5.13 -23.85
N ALA A 194 2.61 4.16 -22.94
CA ALA A 194 1.91 2.88 -23.07
C ALA A 194 0.45 2.90 -22.58
N GLY A 195 -0.07 4.06 -22.14
CA GLY A 195 -1.44 4.23 -21.66
C GLY A 195 -1.68 3.79 -20.21
N LEU A 196 -0.60 3.65 -19.42
CA LEU A 196 -0.70 3.51 -17.97
C LEU A 196 -0.44 4.89 -17.34
N SER A 197 -1.50 5.55 -16.88
CA SER A 197 -1.39 6.86 -16.26
C SER A 197 -1.10 6.73 -14.77
N ARG A 198 -0.18 7.54 -14.25
CA ARG A 198 0.03 7.66 -12.81
C ARG A 198 -1.26 8.16 -12.14
N TYR A 199 -1.67 7.56 -11.04
CA TYR A 199 -2.86 7.98 -10.31
C TYR A 199 -2.59 8.25 -8.81
N GLU A 200 -1.47 7.79 -8.30
CA GLU A 200 -0.96 8.11 -6.96
C GLU A 200 0.57 8.17 -6.98
N VAL A 201 1.21 8.25 -5.84
CA VAL A 201 2.66 8.52 -5.71
C VAL A 201 3.54 7.54 -6.48
N ALA A 202 3.20 6.25 -6.49
CA ALA A 202 4.04 5.19 -7.06
C ALA A 202 3.34 4.37 -8.15
N SER A 203 2.01 4.44 -8.28
CA SER A 203 1.26 3.50 -9.09
C SER A 203 0.69 4.10 -10.37
N TYR A 204 0.80 3.29 -11.44
CA TYR A 204 0.35 3.59 -12.80
C TYR A 204 -0.66 2.54 -13.24
N ALA A 205 -1.74 2.96 -13.89
CA ALA A 205 -2.80 2.04 -14.31
C ALA A 205 -3.41 2.43 -15.65
N ARG A 206 -3.88 1.43 -16.39
CA ARG A 206 -4.80 1.63 -17.51
C ARG A 206 -6.16 2.12 -17.00
N PRO A 207 -6.98 2.79 -17.84
CA PRO A 207 -8.33 3.16 -17.47
C PRO A 207 -9.12 1.95 -16.92
N GLY A 208 -9.73 2.13 -15.73
CA GLY A 208 -10.49 1.08 -15.04
C GLY A 208 -9.67 0.08 -14.23
N MET A 209 -8.32 0.15 -14.26
CA MET A 209 -7.43 -0.83 -13.60
C MET A 209 -6.73 -0.31 -12.34
N ARG A 210 -7.09 0.90 -11.87
CA ARG A 210 -6.57 1.43 -10.60
C ARG A 210 -6.88 0.48 -9.45
N CYS A 211 -5.94 0.29 -8.53
CA CYS A 211 -6.14 -0.53 -7.33
C CYS A 211 -7.09 0.20 -6.36
N LYS A 212 -8.28 -0.36 -6.15
CA LYS A 212 -9.30 0.24 -5.28
C LYS A 212 -8.87 0.21 -3.82
N HIS A 213 -8.15 -0.84 -3.43
CA HIS A 213 -7.63 -0.96 -2.08
C HIS A 213 -6.62 0.15 -1.77
N ASN A 214 -5.65 0.42 -2.67
CA ASN A 214 -4.69 1.51 -2.50
C ASN A 214 -5.40 2.88 -2.43
N ILE A 215 -6.38 3.10 -3.30
CA ILE A 215 -7.18 4.34 -3.27
C ILE A 215 -7.89 4.50 -1.92
N ALA A 216 -8.45 3.42 -1.36
CA ALA A 216 -9.11 3.47 -0.06
C ALA A 216 -8.16 3.94 1.07
N TYR A 217 -6.89 3.47 1.07
CA TYR A 217 -5.88 3.99 1.98
C TYR A 217 -5.63 5.50 1.80
N TRP A 218 -5.40 5.95 0.57
CA TRP A 218 -5.09 7.36 0.28
C TRP A 218 -6.28 8.30 0.48
N THR A 219 -7.50 7.77 0.54
CA THR A 219 -8.72 8.55 0.80
C THR A 219 -9.22 8.44 2.24
N GLY A 220 -8.44 7.84 3.14
CA GLY A 220 -8.74 7.79 4.56
C GLY A 220 -9.94 6.89 4.91
N VAL A 221 -10.24 5.90 4.09
CA VAL A 221 -11.27 4.89 4.40
C VAL A 221 -10.79 3.99 5.54
N GLU A 222 -11.65 3.72 6.51
CA GLU A 222 -11.36 2.80 7.61
C GLU A 222 -11.02 1.40 7.08
N TYR A 223 -10.08 0.76 7.75
CA TYR A 223 -9.70 -0.63 7.46
C TYR A 223 -9.32 -1.38 8.73
N LEU A 224 -9.58 -2.67 8.75
CA LEU A 224 -9.20 -3.61 9.80
C LEU A 224 -8.13 -4.56 9.27
N GLY A 225 -6.96 -4.56 9.89
CA GLY A 225 -5.89 -5.52 9.63
C GLY A 225 -5.92 -6.65 10.66
N LEU A 226 -5.84 -7.88 10.18
CA LEU A 226 -5.79 -9.09 10.98
C LEU A 226 -4.56 -9.91 10.61
N GLY A 227 -3.84 -10.38 11.60
CA GLY A 227 -2.58 -11.11 11.42
C GLY A 227 -1.40 -10.38 12.08
N THR A 228 -0.27 -11.05 12.17
CA THR A 228 0.94 -10.51 12.82
C THR A 228 1.39 -9.21 12.14
N ALA A 229 1.63 -8.18 12.93
CA ALA A 229 2.01 -6.83 12.49
C ALA A 229 1.00 -6.14 11.55
N ALA A 230 -0.21 -6.67 11.40
CA ALA A 230 -1.24 -6.03 10.60
C ALA A 230 -1.70 -4.72 11.25
N SER A 231 -1.81 -3.67 10.43
CA SER A 231 -2.26 -2.36 10.86
C SER A 231 -3.75 -2.16 10.56
N SER A 232 -4.41 -1.37 11.40
CA SER A 232 -5.80 -0.93 11.22
C SER A 232 -5.89 0.58 11.38
N MET A 233 -6.87 1.18 10.73
CA MET A 233 -7.27 2.56 10.93
C MET A 233 -8.79 2.59 11.11
N LEU A 234 -9.22 2.88 12.32
CA LEU A 234 -10.62 2.81 12.72
C LEU A 234 -11.13 4.17 13.18
N GLY A 235 -12.37 4.47 12.89
CA GLY A 235 -13.12 5.50 13.57
C GLY A 235 -13.57 5.02 14.97
N ARG A 236 -14.12 5.93 15.72
CA ARG A 236 -14.55 5.66 17.11
C ARG A 236 -15.59 4.53 17.20
N GLU A 237 -16.53 4.49 16.27
CA GLU A 237 -17.61 3.48 16.27
C GLU A 237 -17.05 2.08 16.03
N SER A 238 -16.26 1.89 14.97
CA SER A 238 -15.62 0.61 14.65
C SER A 238 -14.65 0.15 15.76
N TYR A 239 -13.93 1.11 16.37
CA TYR A 239 -13.06 0.80 17.50
C TYR A 239 -13.85 0.30 18.74
N GLU A 240 -14.99 0.91 19.06
CA GLU A 240 -15.83 0.45 20.18
C GLU A 240 -16.41 -0.94 19.93
N LEU A 241 -16.74 -1.30 18.67
CA LEU A 241 -17.12 -2.66 18.31
C LEU A 241 -15.95 -3.63 18.58
N LEU A 242 -14.73 -3.31 18.13
CA LEU A 242 -13.56 -4.13 18.40
C LEU A 242 -13.28 -4.23 19.91
N ARG A 243 -13.33 -3.12 20.64
CA ARG A 243 -13.11 -3.06 22.08
C ARG A 243 -14.11 -3.91 22.87
N SER A 244 -15.33 -4.06 22.40
CA SER A 244 -16.33 -4.92 23.04
C SER A 244 -15.92 -6.39 23.05
N ALA A 245 -15.14 -6.82 22.06
CA ALA A 245 -14.61 -8.19 21.96
C ALA A 245 -13.18 -8.31 22.55
N VAL A 246 -12.44 -7.22 22.68
CA VAL A 246 -11.04 -7.18 23.15
C VAL A 246 -10.94 -6.34 24.43
N PRO A 247 -11.22 -6.92 25.62
CA PRO A 247 -11.28 -6.16 26.87
C PRO A 247 -9.97 -5.48 27.31
N SER A 248 -8.84 -5.87 26.72
CA SER A 248 -7.53 -5.24 26.96
C SER A 248 -7.41 -3.85 26.33
N LEU A 249 -8.26 -3.51 25.37
CA LEU A 249 -8.29 -2.19 24.74
C LEU A 249 -8.92 -1.15 25.68
N SER A 250 -8.21 -0.03 25.88
CA SER A 250 -8.69 1.08 26.69
C SER A 250 -9.76 1.89 25.95
N ALA A 251 -10.65 2.56 26.70
CA ALA A 251 -11.59 3.50 26.10
C ALA A 251 -10.85 4.68 25.43
N PRO A 252 -11.28 5.14 24.25
CA PRO A 252 -10.68 6.29 23.61
C PRO A 252 -10.96 7.57 24.41
N SER A 253 -10.03 8.53 24.39
CA SER A 253 -10.21 9.84 25.00
C SER A 253 -11.36 10.61 24.33
N ALA A 254 -11.86 11.68 24.98
CA ALA A 254 -13.04 12.40 24.50
C ALA A 254 -12.79 13.08 23.13
N ASP A 255 -11.56 13.51 22.88
CA ASP A 255 -11.10 14.21 21.68
C ASP A 255 -10.60 13.29 20.57
N THR A 256 -10.54 11.97 20.83
CA THR A 256 -10.10 10.98 19.82
C THR A 256 -11.07 10.92 18.65
N ARG A 257 -10.56 11.14 17.46
CA ARG A 257 -11.31 11.05 16.21
C ARG A 257 -11.01 9.76 15.44
N ARG A 258 -9.74 9.34 15.46
CA ARG A 258 -9.22 8.20 14.71
C ARG A 258 -8.31 7.37 15.60
N LEU A 259 -8.29 6.06 15.40
CA LEU A 259 -7.41 5.15 16.10
C LEU A 259 -6.65 4.31 15.09
N ARG A 260 -5.33 4.32 15.21
CA ARG A 260 -4.46 3.39 14.49
C ARG A 260 -4.09 2.25 15.44
N LEU A 261 -4.20 1.04 14.96
CA LEU A 261 -3.83 -0.14 15.72
C LEU A 261 -2.83 -0.95 14.92
N THR A 262 -1.90 -1.58 15.64
CA THR A 262 -1.03 -2.61 15.06
C THR A 262 -1.14 -3.86 15.92
N VAL A 263 -1.31 -5.02 15.29
CA VAL A 263 -1.29 -6.30 16.01
C VAL A 263 0.12 -6.55 16.51
N ALA A 264 0.32 -6.42 17.83
CA ALA A 264 1.59 -6.56 18.52
C ALA A 264 1.91 -8.01 18.93
N SER A 265 0.96 -8.93 18.72
CA SER A 265 1.17 -10.36 18.98
C SER A 265 2.24 -10.93 18.06
N THR A 266 3.16 -11.72 18.64
CA THR A 266 4.13 -12.50 17.86
C THR A 266 3.41 -13.53 16.98
N THR A 267 4.11 -14.12 16.02
CA THR A 267 3.54 -15.14 15.13
C THR A 267 3.03 -16.35 15.94
N ASP A 268 3.75 -16.78 16.97
CA ASP A 268 3.35 -17.93 17.81
C ASP A 268 2.12 -17.60 18.66
N GLU A 269 2.03 -16.40 19.21
CA GLU A 269 0.84 -15.92 19.92
C GLU A 269 -0.36 -15.83 18.98
N ALA A 270 -0.16 -15.27 17.77
CA ALA A 270 -1.21 -15.16 16.77
C ALA A 270 -1.70 -16.53 16.28
N ILE A 271 -0.81 -17.53 16.10
CA ILE A 271 -1.19 -18.91 15.77
C ILE A 271 -2.06 -19.50 16.89
N SER A 272 -1.71 -19.25 18.13
CA SER A 272 -2.36 -19.81 19.32
C SER A 272 -3.67 -19.12 19.68
N ALA A 273 -3.95 -17.93 19.13
CA ALA A 273 -5.14 -17.13 19.39
C ALA A 273 -6.42 -17.91 19.00
N ARG A 274 -7.41 -17.89 19.87
CA ARG A 274 -8.74 -18.52 19.67
C ARG A 274 -9.80 -17.49 19.28
N ALA A 275 -9.58 -16.24 19.69
CA ALA A 275 -10.48 -15.11 19.49
C ALA A 275 -9.68 -13.80 19.33
N LEU A 276 -10.34 -12.73 18.91
CA LEU A 276 -9.76 -11.37 18.87
C LEU A 276 -9.25 -10.92 20.25
N ALA A 277 -9.90 -11.38 21.33
CA ALA A 277 -9.50 -11.09 22.70
C ALA A 277 -8.10 -11.61 23.08
N ASP A 278 -7.58 -12.60 22.37
CA ASP A 278 -6.26 -13.17 22.62
C ASP A 278 -5.15 -12.37 21.90
N LEU A 279 -5.50 -11.44 21.03
CA LEU A 279 -4.54 -10.59 20.33
C LEU A 279 -4.15 -9.39 21.21
N ARG A 280 -2.88 -8.99 21.07
CA ARG A 280 -2.39 -7.73 21.63
C ARG A 280 -2.33 -6.68 20.52
N PHE A 281 -2.67 -5.45 20.86
CA PHE A 281 -2.66 -4.33 19.95
C PHE A 281 -1.87 -3.17 20.56
N ASP A 282 -0.99 -2.59 19.77
CA ASP A 282 -0.51 -1.23 20.03
C ASP A 282 -1.55 -0.26 19.45
N VAL A 283 -1.90 0.76 20.23
CA VAL A 283 -2.96 1.71 19.85
C VAL A 283 -2.43 3.12 19.93
N GLU A 284 -2.56 3.84 18.84
CA GLU A 284 -2.33 5.28 18.72
C GLU A 284 -3.68 5.98 18.56
N GLN A 285 -3.91 7.02 19.36
CA GLN A 285 -5.14 7.82 19.29
C GLN A 285 -4.83 9.17 18.65
N LEU A 286 -5.56 9.50 17.60
CA LEU A 286 -5.42 10.77 16.90
C LEU A 286 -6.63 11.67 17.23
N SER A 287 -6.33 12.89 17.62
CA SER A 287 -7.32 13.98 17.76
C SER A 287 -7.97 14.32 16.40
N GLU A 288 -9.01 15.15 16.44
CA GLU A 288 -9.66 15.61 15.20
C GLU A 288 -8.69 16.38 14.29
N ARG A 289 -7.79 17.18 14.86
CA ARG A 289 -6.76 17.92 14.14
C ARG A 289 -5.75 16.99 13.48
N GLU A 290 -5.19 16.04 14.23
CA GLU A 290 -4.23 15.06 13.69
C GLU A 290 -4.85 14.23 12.58
N ALA A 291 -6.08 13.74 12.76
CA ALA A 291 -6.79 13.01 11.73
C ALA A 291 -7.03 13.86 10.47
N MET A 292 -7.28 15.16 10.62
CA MET A 292 -7.47 16.08 9.50
C MET A 292 -6.15 16.37 8.76
N ALA A 293 -5.05 16.56 9.49
CA ALA A 293 -3.72 16.71 8.90
C ALA A 293 -3.31 15.45 8.13
N GLU A 294 -3.62 14.27 8.68
CA GLU A 294 -3.42 12.99 8.00
C GLU A 294 -4.23 12.87 6.71
N ASP A 295 -5.51 13.26 6.72
CA ASP A 295 -6.35 13.26 5.52
C ASP A 295 -5.78 14.15 4.42
N LEU A 296 -5.24 15.33 4.76
CA LEU A 296 -4.55 16.21 3.80
C LEU A 296 -3.29 15.55 3.25
N MET A 297 -2.46 14.97 4.12
CA MET A 297 -1.23 14.27 3.74
C MET A 297 -1.51 13.06 2.83
N LEU A 298 -2.52 12.27 3.14
CA LEU A 298 -2.91 11.11 2.35
C LEU A 298 -3.46 11.52 0.99
N ALA A 299 -4.35 12.50 0.94
CA ALA A 299 -4.93 13.02 -0.31
C ALA A 299 -3.86 13.61 -1.24
N ALA A 300 -2.82 14.26 -0.69
CA ALA A 300 -1.71 14.79 -1.46
C ALA A 300 -0.85 13.71 -2.15
N ARG A 301 -1.01 12.43 -1.79
CA ARG A 301 -0.35 11.31 -2.49
C ARG A 301 -1.07 10.92 -3.79
N MET A 302 -2.31 11.36 -3.96
CA MET A 302 -3.10 11.11 -5.16
C MET A 302 -2.88 12.20 -6.20
N THR A 303 -2.93 11.84 -7.49
CA THR A 303 -2.93 12.84 -8.58
C THR A 303 -4.17 13.70 -8.60
N ASP A 304 -5.24 13.26 -7.96
CA ASP A 304 -6.48 14.01 -7.78
C ASP A 304 -6.34 15.07 -6.67
N GLY A 305 -5.36 14.91 -5.76
CA GLY A 305 -4.95 15.88 -4.76
C GLY A 305 -6.00 16.18 -3.69
N LEU A 306 -6.02 17.43 -3.23
CA LEU A 306 -6.86 17.93 -2.15
C LEU A 306 -8.14 18.56 -2.72
N PRO A 307 -9.30 17.90 -2.64
CA PRO A 307 -10.55 18.45 -3.16
C PRO A 307 -11.08 19.60 -2.28
N PRO A 308 -11.92 20.49 -2.83
CA PRO A 308 -12.43 21.68 -2.12
C PRO A 308 -13.10 21.35 -0.78
N GLU A 309 -13.83 20.25 -0.71
CA GLU A 309 -14.52 19.81 0.51
C GLU A 309 -13.54 19.41 1.63
N LEU A 310 -12.40 18.81 1.28
CA LEU A 310 -11.34 18.50 2.24
C LEU A 310 -10.67 19.77 2.74
N LEU A 311 -10.38 20.72 1.83
CA LEU A 311 -9.81 22.02 2.16
C LEU A 311 -10.73 22.84 3.08
N GLU A 312 -12.03 22.83 2.84
CA GLU A 312 -13.01 23.51 3.69
C GLU A 312 -13.07 22.87 5.08
N ARG A 313 -13.16 21.54 5.16
CA ARG A 313 -13.14 20.83 6.45
C ARG A 313 -11.85 21.12 7.23
N SER A 314 -10.69 21.12 6.56
CA SER A 314 -9.42 21.39 7.23
C SER A 314 -9.35 22.81 7.82
N ARG A 315 -9.89 23.81 7.12
CA ARG A 315 -10.02 25.19 7.63
C ARG A 315 -10.89 25.26 8.88
N ASN A 316 -11.97 24.48 8.91
CA ASN A 316 -12.88 24.45 10.05
C ASN A 316 -12.27 23.75 11.27
N VAL A 317 -11.50 22.70 11.08
CA VAL A 317 -10.92 21.89 12.16
C VAL A 317 -9.59 22.46 12.66
N ILE A 318 -8.70 22.81 11.75
CA ILE A 318 -7.33 23.25 12.08
C ILE A 318 -7.26 24.77 12.27
N GLY A 319 -8.11 25.52 11.55
CA GLY A 319 -8.11 26.98 11.50
C GLY A 319 -7.67 27.51 10.14
N ALA A 320 -8.51 28.41 9.56
CA ALA A 320 -8.33 28.90 8.20
C ALA A 320 -6.97 29.57 7.97
N ALA A 321 -6.56 30.46 8.87
CA ALA A 321 -5.30 31.21 8.73
C ALA A 321 -4.07 30.30 8.62
N ARG A 322 -4.06 29.20 9.38
CA ARG A 322 -2.95 28.26 9.42
C ARG A 322 -2.92 27.37 8.17
N VAL A 323 -4.08 26.83 7.80
CA VAL A 323 -4.22 26.01 6.59
C VAL A 323 -3.86 26.84 5.36
N ASP A 324 -4.41 28.06 5.22
CA ASP A 324 -4.15 28.91 4.06
C ASP A 324 -2.68 29.30 3.96
N ALA A 325 -2.03 29.67 5.08
CA ALA A 325 -0.59 29.96 5.09
C ALA A 325 0.28 28.77 4.66
N CYS A 326 -0.08 27.55 5.09
CA CYS A 326 0.60 26.33 4.64
C CYS A 326 0.40 26.10 3.14
N LEU A 327 -0.83 26.17 2.64
CA LEU A 327 -1.15 25.96 1.23
C LEU A 327 -0.52 27.01 0.32
N GLU A 328 -0.54 28.30 0.71
CA GLU A 328 0.12 29.38 -0.02
C GLU A 328 1.64 29.16 -0.11
N ARG A 329 2.28 28.70 0.97
CA ARG A 329 3.70 28.33 0.97
C ARG A 329 3.98 27.19 0.01
N LEU A 330 3.15 26.11 0.00
CA LEU A 330 3.32 24.97 -0.88
C LEU A 330 3.10 25.35 -2.36
N VAL A 331 2.13 26.23 -2.65
CA VAL A 331 1.90 26.76 -4.00
C VAL A 331 3.06 27.66 -4.44
N SER A 332 3.55 28.57 -3.57
CA SER A 332 4.68 29.46 -3.90
C SER A 332 5.99 28.70 -4.17
N ARG A 333 6.14 27.50 -3.57
CA ARG A 333 7.27 26.59 -3.82
C ARG A 333 7.04 25.62 -5.00
N ASN A 334 5.97 25.82 -5.75
CA ASN A 334 5.57 24.94 -6.86
C ASN A 334 5.37 23.46 -6.47
N LEU A 335 5.01 23.16 -5.21
CA LEU A 335 4.71 21.79 -4.78
C LEU A 335 3.23 21.44 -4.98
N LEU A 336 2.34 22.44 -4.92
CA LEU A 336 0.91 22.30 -5.25
C LEU A 336 0.52 23.28 -6.37
N GLY A 337 -0.41 22.86 -7.21
CA GLY A 337 -1.01 23.66 -8.26
C GLY A 337 -2.54 23.66 -8.18
N GLY A 338 -3.15 24.81 -8.49
CA GLY A 338 -4.62 24.94 -8.49
C GLY A 338 -5.26 24.39 -9.76
N ARG A 339 -6.43 23.77 -9.62
CA ARG A 339 -7.32 23.40 -10.74
C ARG A 339 -8.55 24.31 -10.80
N ALA A 340 -9.23 24.31 -11.95
CA ALA A 340 -10.41 25.15 -12.17
C ALA A 340 -11.60 24.83 -11.25
N ASP A 341 -11.67 23.61 -10.71
CA ASP A 341 -12.68 23.17 -9.75
C ASP A 341 -12.37 23.61 -8.30
N GLY A 342 -11.25 24.28 -8.06
CA GLY A 342 -10.81 24.72 -6.74
C GLY A 342 -9.99 23.69 -5.98
N SER A 343 -9.73 22.53 -6.53
CA SER A 343 -8.81 21.54 -5.92
C SER A 343 -7.35 21.99 -6.04
N LEU A 344 -6.52 21.54 -5.10
CA LEU A 344 -5.06 21.67 -5.15
C LEU A 344 -4.45 20.30 -5.39
N VAL A 345 -3.57 20.19 -6.40
CA VAL A 345 -2.96 18.92 -6.77
C VAL A 345 -1.44 18.99 -6.71
N PRO A 346 -0.75 17.89 -6.40
CA PRO A 346 0.70 17.84 -6.53
C PRO A 346 1.14 18.21 -7.94
N THR A 347 2.08 19.13 -8.05
CA THR A 347 2.76 19.40 -9.32
C THR A 347 3.77 18.29 -9.63
N HIS A 348 4.53 18.43 -10.71
CA HIS A 348 5.67 17.54 -10.97
C HIS A 348 6.72 17.63 -9.84
N ASP A 349 7.08 18.84 -9.42
CA ASP A 349 8.02 19.05 -8.30
C ASP A 349 7.45 18.51 -6.99
N GLY A 350 6.15 18.75 -6.73
CA GLY A 350 5.47 18.24 -5.54
C GLY A 350 5.39 16.71 -5.49
N TRP A 351 5.42 16.04 -6.64
CA TRP A 351 5.51 14.58 -6.69
C TRP A 351 6.93 14.09 -6.37
N LEU A 352 7.96 14.66 -6.99
CA LEU A 352 9.36 14.26 -6.76
C LEU A 352 9.84 14.63 -5.35
N LEU A 353 9.40 15.77 -4.83
CA LEU A 353 9.69 16.25 -3.47
C LEU A 353 8.57 15.90 -2.49
N GLY A 354 7.93 14.74 -2.68
CA GLY A 354 6.76 14.32 -1.91
C GLY A 354 6.94 14.40 -0.40
N ASN A 355 8.12 14.05 0.13
CA ASN A 355 8.39 14.11 1.56
C ASN A 355 8.27 15.53 2.12
N GLU A 356 8.67 16.57 1.37
CA GLU A 356 8.49 17.96 1.79
C GLU A 356 7.02 18.38 1.76
N LEU A 357 6.29 17.95 0.72
CA LEU A 357 4.85 18.21 0.60
C LEU A 357 4.07 17.54 1.73
N TYR A 358 4.30 16.24 1.95
CA TYR A 358 3.58 15.44 2.95
C TYR A 358 3.93 15.89 4.36
N GLY A 359 5.21 16.17 4.64
CA GLY A 359 5.68 16.68 5.92
C GLY A 359 5.03 18.02 6.27
N ALA A 360 5.00 18.96 5.34
CA ALA A 360 4.38 20.27 5.57
C ALA A 360 2.86 20.20 5.84
N LEU A 361 2.15 19.22 5.25
CA LEU A 361 0.74 18.99 5.55
C LEU A 361 0.56 18.28 6.89
N TRP A 362 1.44 17.35 7.24
CA TRP A 362 1.44 16.69 8.54
C TRP A 362 1.76 17.64 9.70
N ASP A 363 2.64 18.64 9.50
CA ASP A 363 2.96 19.67 10.51
C ASP A 363 1.72 20.47 10.98
N LEU A 364 0.63 20.43 10.21
CA LEU A 364 -0.65 21.02 10.62
C LEU A 364 -1.29 20.27 11.82
N SER A 365 -0.83 19.06 12.15
CA SER A 365 -1.27 18.28 13.30
C SER A 365 -0.85 18.87 14.63
N SER A 366 0.31 19.55 14.71
CA SER A 366 0.85 20.13 15.94
C SER A 366 0.12 21.43 16.31
N ASP A 367 0.27 21.91 17.55
CA ASP A 367 -0.26 23.18 18.02
C ASP A 367 0.67 24.37 17.83
N GLU A 368 1.93 24.12 17.39
CA GLU A 368 2.97 25.14 17.19
C GLU A 368 2.91 25.85 15.82
#